data_cf0b501528a4c71695f6c6a6a2a7817e
#
_entry.id   cf0b501528a4c71695f6c6a6a2a7817e
#
_cell.length_a   1.000
_cell.length_b   1.000
_cell.length_c   1.000
_cell.angle_alpha   90.00
_cell.angle_beta   90.00
_cell.angle_gamma   90.00
#
_symmetry.space_group_name_H-M   'P 1'
#
loop_
_entity.id
_entity.type
_entity.pdbx_description
1 polymer ?
#
loop_
_entity_poly.entity_id
_entity_poly.type
_entity_poly.pdbx_seq_one_letter_code
_entity_poly.pdbx_strand_id
1 'polypeptide(L)'
;MSIELLATQGRTRVHGGLASVEATRLRQMRNSALRCCFARMEETRHRMEHVAHIHGIEFINDAASGSVNATWYTIENTSGAIIWIALGDDNNTDYSRLRPLALRKVRMLICVGNDNTNLHSSFSGVIPNIIDVKTIADAVQAACYSGIDQAKVLFSPATPSLRSAQTLGQVFSHQVNEL
;
A
#
# COMPACT_ATOMS: atom_id res chain seq x y z
N MET A 1 26.07 12.77 -54.82
CA MET A 1 25.59 12.04 -53.64
C MET A 1 25.23 10.65 -54.14
N SER A 2 25.86 9.59 -53.62
CA SER A 2 25.68 8.23 -54.12
C SER A 2 24.38 7.62 -53.61
N ILE A 3 23.70 6.85 -54.44
CA ILE A 3 22.45 6.15 -54.09
C ILE A 3 22.64 5.23 -52.88
N GLU A 4 23.85 4.71 -52.67
CA GLU A 4 24.23 3.88 -51.54
C GLU A 4 24.12 4.63 -50.19
N LEU A 5 24.46 5.94 -50.16
CA LEU A 5 24.39 6.75 -48.98
C LEU A 5 22.92 6.99 -48.52
N LEU A 6 22.03 7.16 -49.51
CA LEU A 6 20.59 7.32 -49.25
C LEU A 6 19.94 6.01 -48.76
N ALA A 7 20.39 4.87 -49.31
CA ALA A 7 19.93 3.54 -48.89
C ALA A 7 20.35 3.23 -47.46
N THR A 8 21.56 3.64 -47.05
CA THR A 8 22.06 3.43 -45.67
C THR A 8 21.34 4.34 -44.66
N GLN A 9 21.08 5.59 -45.03
CA GLN A 9 20.29 6.52 -44.17
C GLN A 9 18.84 6.07 -44.04
N GLY A 10 18.22 5.54 -45.08
CA GLY A 10 16.86 5.01 -45.04
C GLY A 10 16.75 3.78 -44.13
N ARG A 11 17.72 2.87 -44.17
CA ARG A 11 17.76 1.66 -43.32
C ARG A 11 17.93 2.00 -41.84
N THR A 12 18.79 2.97 -41.52
CA THR A 12 19.02 3.39 -40.11
C THR A 12 17.76 4.04 -39.50
N ARG A 13 17.02 4.82 -40.29
CA ARG A 13 15.75 5.43 -39.83
C ARG A 13 14.64 4.41 -39.63
N VAL A 14 14.53 3.43 -40.52
CA VAL A 14 13.53 2.35 -40.43
C VAL A 14 13.78 1.48 -39.19
N HIS A 15 15.04 1.14 -38.89
CA HIS A 15 15.38 0.32 -37.72
C HIS A 15 15.15 1.10 -36.42
N GLY A 16 15.50 2.36 -36.37
CA GLY A 16 15.24 3.23 -35.20
C GLY A 16 13.74 3.47 -34.96
N GLY A 17 12.97 3.61 -36.05
CA GLY A 17 11.51 3.77 -35.98
C GLY A 17 10.81 2.52 -35.48
N LEU A 18 11.18 1.34 -35.94
CA LEU A 18 10.63 0.06 -35.51
C LEU A 18 10.96 -0.22 -34.05
N ALA A 19 12.21 -0.02 -33.62
CA ALA A 19 12.61 -0.20 -32.23
C ALA A 19 11.87 0.75 -31.27
N SER A 20 11.62 2.00 -31.69
CA SER A 20 10.86 2.96 -30.87
C SER A 20 9.38 2.60 -30.79
N VAL A 21 8.79 2.10 -31.86
CA VAL A 21 7.39 1.62 -31.87
C VAL A 21 7.23 0.39 -31.00
N GLU A 22 8.15 -0.57 -31.06
CA GLU A 22 8.13 -1.76 -30.21
C GLU A 22 8.33 -1.39 -28.72
N ALA A 23 9.27 -0.50 -28.41
CA ALA A 23 9.47 -0.01 -27.05
C ALA A 23 8.23 0.71 -26.50
N THR A 24 7.54 1.48 -27.34
CA THR A 24 6.29 2.15 -26.98
C THR A 24 5.17 1.12 -26.76
N ARG A 25 5.06 0.13 -27.63
CA ARG A 25 4.07 -0.96 -27.52
C ARG A 25 4.30 -1.79 -26.25
N LEU A 26 5.54 -2.14 -25.93
CA LEU A 26 5.89 -2.84 -24.69
C LEU A 26 5.57 -2.01 -23.44
N ARG A 27 5.82 -0.70 -23.46
CA ARG A 27 5.41 0.20 -22.38
C ARG A 27 3.90 0.28 -22.22
N GLN A 28 3.16 0.37 -23.32
CA GLN A 28 1.70 0.38 -23.30
C GLN A 28 1.13 -0.93 -22.78
N MET A 29 1.66 -2.08 -23.22
CA MET A 29 1.26 -3.40 -22.74
C MET A 29 1.55 -3.57 -21.25
N ARG A 30 2.73 -3.13 -20.79
CA ARG A 30 3.07 -3.13 -19.36
C ARG A 30 2.13 -2.25 -18.54
N ASN A 31 1.82 -1.06 -19.02
CA ASN A 31 0.91 -0.13 -18.35
C ASN A 31 -0.53 -0.63 -18.34
N SER A 32 -1.00 -1.27 -19.41
CA SER A 32 -2.34 -1.87 -19.46
C SER A 32 -2.42 -3.10 -18.55
N ALA A 33 -1.41 -3.95 -18.51
CA ALA A 33 -1.35 -5.10 -17.60
C ALA A 33 -1.34 -4.64 -16.13
N LEU A 34 -0.56 -3.60 -15.80
CA LEU A 34 -0.57 -2.99 -14.47
C LEU A 34 -1.95 -2.42 -14.13
N ARG A 35 -2.60 -1.70 -15.04
CA ARG A 35 -3.95 -1.17 -14.83
C ARG A 35 -4.97 -2.29 -14.63
N CYS A 36 -4.92 -3.37 -15.42
CA CYS A 36 -5.78 -4.53 -15.23
C CYS A 36 -5.53 -5.24 -13.90
N CYS A 37 -4.26 -5.35 -13.48
CA CYS A 37 -3.92 -5.87 -12.15
C CYS A 37 -4.53 -4.99 -11.06
N PHE A 38 -4.36 -3.67 -11.14
CA PHE A 38 -4.91 -2.75 -10.15
C PHE A 38 -6.45 -2.75 -10.14
N ALA A 39 -7.11 -2.75 -11.29
CA ALA A 39 -8.56 -2.84 -11.37
C ALA A 39 -9.09 -4.13 -10.72
N ARG A 40 -8.47 -5.29 -10.99
CA ARG A 40 -8.82 -6.55 -10.31
C ARG A 40 -8.55 -6.50 -8.80
N MET A 41 -7.56 -5.73 -8.39
CA MET A 41 -7.24 -5.54 -6.98
C MET A 41 -8.27 -4.65 -6.27
N GLU A 42 -8.87 -3.68 -6.96
CA GLU A 42 -9.97 -2.85 -6.44
C GLU A 42 -11.28 -3.64 -6.29
N GLU A 43 -11.52 -4.62 -7.17
CA GLU A 43 -12.68 -5.52 -7.08
C GLU A 43 -12.57 -6.57 -5.96
N THR A 44 -11.41 -6.70 -5.32
CA THR A 44 -11.21 -7.69 -4.26
C THR A 44 -11.79 -7.16 -2.94
N ARG A 45 -12.62 -7.96 -2.27
CA ARG A 45 -13.13 -7.65 -0.91
C ARG A 45 -11.98 -7.27 0.03
N HIS A 46 -12.24 -6.32 0.93
CA HIS A 46 -11.27 -5.80 1.91
C HIS A 46 -10.05 -5.14 1.27
N ARG A 47 -10.27 -4.47 0.13
CA ARG A 47 -9.28 -3.64 -0.51
C ARG A 47 -9.76 -2.21 -0.59
N MET A 48 -9.11 -1.32 0.20
CA MET A 48 -9.51 0.08 0.36
C MET A 48 -11.02 0.24 0.64
N GLU A 49 -11.62 -0.74 1.32
CA GLU A 49 -13.04 -0.78 1.64
C GLU A 49 -13.32 0.21 2.77
N HIS A 50 -14.20 1.17 2.54
CA HIS A 50 -14.68 2.06 3.58
C HIS A 50 -15.63 1.29 4.52
N VAL A 51 -15.28 1.21 5.81
CA VAL A 51 -16.08 0.47 6.80
C VAL A 51 -17.04 1.39 7.53
N ALA A 52 -16.53 2.45 8.14
CA ALA A 52 -17.34 3.40 8.91
C ALA A 52 -16.64 4.76 9.05
N HIS A 53 -17.42 5.76 9.46
CA HIS A 53 -16.93 7.06 9.89
C HIS A 53 -17.41 7.31 11.31
N ILE A 54 -16.50 7.30 12.29
CA ILE A 54 -16.81 7.36 13.71
C ILE A 54 -15.98 8.49 14.35
N HIS A 55 -16.63 9.41 15.06
CA HIS A 55 -15.98 10.54 15.74
C HIS A 55 -15.04 11.37 14.85
N GLY A 56 -15.37 11.55 13.57
CA GLY A 56 -14.52 12.29 12.62
C GLY A 56 -13.37 11.48 12.05
N ILE A 57 -13.25 10.19 12.38
CA ILE A 57 -12.23 9.25 11.89
C ILE A 57 -12.85 8.31 10.87
N GLU A 58 -12.25 8.21 9.70
CA GLU A 58 -12.65 7.27 8.64
C GLU A 58 -11.86 5.96 8.78
N PHE A 59 -12.57 4.82 8.84
CA PHE A 59 -11.97 3.51 8.93
C PHE A 59 -11.97 2.81 7.57
N ILE A 60 -10.79 2.44 7.09
CA ILE A 60 -10.55 1.83 5.78
C ILE A 60 -9.93 0.44 5.97
N ASN A 61 -10.62 -0.56 5.43
CA ASN A 61 -10.16 -1.93 5.43
C ASN A 61 -9.40 -2.24 4.15
N ASP A 62 -8.10 -2.50 4.29
CA ASP A 62 -7.20 -2.90 3.20
C ASP A 62 -6.46 -4.20 3.56
N ALA A 63 -7.16 -5.13 4.22
CA ALA A 63 -6.61 -6.42 4.64
C ALA A 63 -6.05 -7.24 3.47
N ALA A 64 -6.50 -6.97 2.24
CA ALA A 64 -5.99 -7.60 1.03
C ALA A 64 -4.55 -7.16 0.66
N SER A 65 -4.03 -6.09 1.28
CA SER A 65 -2.67 -5.60 1.04
C SER A 65 -1.62 -6.34 1.87
N GLY A 66 -1.39 -7.60 1.51
CA GLY A 66 -0.39 -8.49 2.12
C GLY A 66 1.03 -8.28 1.58
N SER A 67 1.42 -7.07 1.19
CA SER A 67 2.77 -6.76 0.74
C SER A 67 3.09 -5.27 0.87
N VAL A 68 4.39 -4.96 0.99
CA VAL A 68 4.91 -3.58 1.04
C VAL A 68 4.46 -2.74 -0.16
N ASN A 69 4.47 -3.30 -1.36
CA ASN A 69 4.07 -2.58 -2.57
C ASN A 69 2.56 -2.28 -2.60
N ALA A 70 1.74 -3.21 -2.13
CA ALA A 70 0.29 -3.00 -2.04
C ALA A 70 -0.03 -1.91 -1.01
N THR A 71 0.54 -1.99 0.18
CA THR A 71 0.40 -0.98 1.23
C THR A 71 0.93 0.39 0.80
N TRP A 72 2.05 0.41 0.06
CA TRP A 72 2.57 1.66 -0.51
C TRP A 72 1.52 2.35 -1.39
N TYR A 73 0.90 1.58 -2.29
CA TYR A 73 -0.15 2.08 -3.18
C TYR A 73 -1.35 2.63 -2.39
N THR A 74 -1.80 1.90 -1.38
CA THR A 74 -2.93 2.31 -0.54
C THR A 74 -2.62 3.59 0.23
N ILE A 75 -1.47 3.70 0.89
CA ILE A 75 -1.06 4.91 1.60
C ILE A 75 -0.92 6.10 0.63
N GLU A 76 -0.35 5.89 -0.58
CA GLU A 76 -0.21 6.98 -1.57
C GLU A 76 -1.57 7.51 -2.02
N ASN A 77 -2.56 6.66 -2.20
CA ASN A 77 -3.91 7.04 -2.65
C ASN A 77 -4.84 7.49 -1.52
N THR A 78 -4.48 7.26 -0.27
CA THR A 78 -5.24 7.76 0.88
C THR A 78 -4.88 9.22 1.14
N SER A 79 -5.88 10.10 1.15
CA SER A 79 -5.71 11.55 1.45
C SER A 79 -5.76 11.81 2.94
N GLY A 80 -5.06 12.86 3.40
CA GLY A 80 -5.09 13.31 4.79
C GLY A 80 -4.09 12.59 5.70
N ALA A 81 -4.27 12.77 7.01
CA ALA A 81 -3.45 12.13 8.05
C ALA A 81 -3.87 10.67 8.21
N ILE A 82 -2.90 9.77 8.28
CA ILE A 82 -3.15 8.33 8.37
C ILE A 82 -2.71 7.80 9.73
N ILE A 83 -3.58 7.01 10.35
CA ILE A 83 -3.26 6.07 11.42
C ILE A 83 -3.16 4.69 10.75
N TRP A 84 -1.96 4.15 10.65
CA TRP A 84 -1.74 2.89 9.97
C TRP A 84 -1.69 1.73 10.97
N ILE A 85 -2.54 0.72 10.75
CA ILE A 85 -2.52 -0.54 11.50
C ILE A 85 -1.82 -1.58 10.62
N ALA A 86 -0.66 -2.06 11.06
CA ALA A 86 0.16 -3.06 10.39
C ALA A 86 0.26 -4.35 11.22
N LEU A 87 0.50 -5.48 10.57
CA LEU A 87 0.79 -6.73 11.24
C LEU A 87 2.29 -6.87 11.47
N GLY A 88 2.67 -7.25 12.70
CA GLY A 88 4.01 -7.69 13.07
C GLY A 88 4.23 -9.18 12.75
N ASP A 89 5.08 -9.83 13.55
CA ASP A 89 5.43 -11.25 13.43
C ASP A 89 6.13 -11.64 12.10
N ASP A 90 6.67 -10.66 11.36
CA ASP A 90 7.50 -10.89 10.17
C ASP A 90 8.80 -10.11 10.25
N ASN A 91 9.90 -10.81 10.44
CA ASN A 91 11.23 -10.23 10.58
C ASN A 91 12.01 -10.10 9.27
N ASN A 92 11.40 -10.53 8.13
CA ASN A 92 12.09 -10.56 6.84
C ASN A 92 11.60 -9.50 5.83
N THR A 93 10.51 -8.81 6.13
CA THR A 93 9.96 -7.81 5.21
C THR A 93 10.82 -6.54 5.20
N ASP A 94 11.25 -6.11 4.01
CA ASP A 94 11.94 -4.84 3.78
C ASP A 94 10.93 -3.70 3.59
N TYR A 95 10.82 -2.85 4.58
CA TYR A 95 9.94 -1.67 4.58
C TYR A 95 10.58 -0.39 4.05
N SER A 96 11.81 -0.44 3.54
CA SER A 96 12.58 0.74 3.09
C SER A 96 11.79 1.65 2.13
N ARG A 97 11.02 1.07 1.24
CA ARG A 97 10.18 1.78 0.27
C ARG A 97 9.02 2.57 0.91
N LEU A 98 8.53 2.14 2.06
CA LEU A 98 7.43 2.81 2.75
C LEU A 98 7.89 4.01 3.57
N ARG A 99 9.15 4.05 4.01
CA ARG A 99 9.66 5.09 4.90
C ARG A 99 9.42 6.53 4.41
N PRO A 100 9.76 6.92 3.15
CA PRO A 100 9.54 8.29 2.67
C PRO A 100 8.05 8.68 2.65
N LEU A 101 7.20 7.72 2.35
CA LEU A 101 5.75 7.92 2.29
C LEU A 101 5.13 8.00 3.68
N ALA A 102 5.57 7.11 4.58
CA ALA A 102 5.14 7.09 5.98
C ALA A 102 5.48 8.40 6.68
N LEU A 103 6.70 8.94 6.48
CA LEU A 103 7.12 10.23 7.03
C LEU A 103 6.18 11.38 6.64
N ARG A 104 5.65 11.35 5.42
CA ARG A 104 4.76 12.42 4.91
C ARG A 104 3.33 12.29 5.40
N LYS A 105 2.78 11.08 5.44
CA LYS A 105 1.34 10.84 5.60
C LYS A 105 0.94 10.16 6.90
N VAL A 106 1.80 9.31 7.47
CA VAL A 106 1.45 8.52 8.65
C VAL A 106 1.79 9.29 9.92
N ARG A 107 0.79 9.47 10.78
CA ARG A 107 0.92 10.16 12.07
C ARG A 107 1.05 9.20 13.24
N MET A 108 0.51 8.01 13.09
CA MET A 108 0.61 6.94 14.09
C MET A 108 0.70 5.59 13.38
N LEU A 109 1.57 4.72 13.88
CA LEU A 109 1.65 3.31 13.50
C LEU A 109 1.21 2.46 14.67
N ILE A 110 0.26 1.56 14.43
CA ILE A 110 -0.21 0.58 15.41
C ILE A 110 0.25 -0.79 14.93
N CYS A 111 1.18 -1.37 15.66
CA CYS A 111 1.77 -2.67 15.35
C CYS A 111 0.97 -3.76 16.05
N VAL A 112 0.39 -4.68 15.29
CA VAL A 112 -0.40 -5.79 15.81
C VAL A 112 0.40 -7.08 15.71
N GLY A 113 0.75 -7.69 16.84
CA GLY A 113 1.50 -8.94 16.86
C GLY A 113 2.24 -9.17 18.16
N ASN A 114 2.92 -10.31 18.25
CA ASN A 114 3.76 -10.64 19.40
C ASN A 114 5.21 -10.14 19.22
N ASP A 115 5.68 -10.06 17.99
CA ASP A 115 7.00 -9.53 17.63
C ASP A 115 6.87 -8.43 16.57
N ASN A 116 7.03 -7.18 17.03
CA ASN A 116 6.95 -5.98 16.21
C ASN A 116 8.33 -5.35 15.95
N THR A 117 9.41 -6.07 16.27
CA THR A 117 10.79 -5.56 16.22
C THR A 117 11.16 -5.00 14.85
N ASN A 118 10.74 -5.68 13.76
CA ASN A 118 11.02 -5.24 12.40
C ASN A 118 10.29 -3.94 12.03
N LEU A 119 9.03 -3.79 12.45
CA LEU A 119 8.27 -2.55 12.25
C LEU A 119 8.92 -1.39 13.03
N HIS A 120 9.29 -1.62 14.30
CA HIS A 120 9.98 -0.61 15.10
C HIS A 120 11.31 -0.20 14.49
N SER A 121 12.17 -1.14 14.10
CA SER A 121 13.48 -0.85 13.50
C SER A 121 13.34 -0.08 12.18
N SER A 122 12.28 -0.35 11.42
CA SER A 122 12.01 0.30 10.14
C SER A 122 11.45 1.69 10.26
N PHE A 123 10.61 1.96 11.27
CA PHE A 123 9.84 3.22 11.36
C PHE A 123 10.17 4.10 12.56
N SER A 124 11.03 3.66 13.50
CA SER A 124 11.57 4.53 14.55
C SER A 124 12.27 5.74 13.95
N GLY A 125 11.93 6.94 14.44
CA GLY A 125 12.45 8.19 13.90
C GLY A 125 11.83 8.63 12.56
N VAL A 126 10.90 7.85 12.00
CA VAL A 126 10.14 8.17 10.78
C VAL A 126 8.71 8.56 11.13
N ILE A 127 8.05 7.74 11.94
CA ILE A 127 6.68 7.98 12.40
C ILE A 127 6.74 8.46 13.85
N PRO A 128 6.04 9.57 14.19
CA PRO A 128 6.16 10.17 15.52
C PRO A 128 5.61 9.28 16.65
N ASN A 129 4.55 8.53 16.38
CA ASN A 129 3.90 7.70 17.38
C ASN A 129 3.82 6.25 16.88
N ILE A 130 4.43 5.33 17.63
CA ILE A 130 4.37 3.89 17.36
C ILE A 130 3.89 3.21 18.64
N ILE A 131 2.85 2.40 18.54
CA ILE A 131 2.30 1.64 19.64
C ILE A 131 2.15 0.16 19.30
N ASP A 132 2.29 -0.69 20.29
CA ASP A 132 2.16 -2.14 20.15
C ASP A 132 0.86 -2.61 20.80
N VAL A 133 0.17 -3.48 20.09
CA VAL A 133 -1.04 -4.14 20.57
C VAL A 133 -1.02 -5.62 20.16
N LYS A 134 -1.82 -6.44 20.85
CA LYS A 134 -1.86 -7.87 20.59
C LYS A 134 -2.95 -8.28 19.61
N THR A 135 -4.04 -7.53 19.57
CA THR A 135 -5.22 -7.89 18.78
C THR A 135 -5.66 -6.75 17.87
N ILE A 136 -6.41 -7.09 16.82
CA ILE A 136 -7.02 -6.10 15.94
C ILE A 136 -8.06 -5.26 16.70
N ALA A 137 -8.75 -5.86 17.68
CA ALA A 137 -9.69 -5.15 18.55
C ALA A 137 -8.99 -4.01 19.32
N ASP A 138 -7.87 -4.31 19.98
CA ASP A 138 -7.08 -3.30 20.70
C ASP A 138 -6.58 -2.21 19.74
N ALA A 139 -6.20 -2.60 18.50
CA ALA A 139 -5.74 -1.65 17.50
C ALA A 139 -6.85 -0.67 17.05
N VAL A 140 -8.06 -1.17 16.86
CA VAL A 140 -9.21 -0.36 16.47
C VAL A 140 -9.58 0.61 17.60
N GLN A 141 -9.58 0.15 18.86
CA GLN A 141 -9.80 1.01 20.02
C GLN A 141 -8.71 2.07 20.16
N ALA A 142 -7.44 1.68 20.07
CA ALA A 142 -6.32 2.61 20.16
C ALA A 142 -6.37 3.68 19.05
N ALA A 143 -6.77 3.31 17.85
CA ALA A 143 -6.95 4.23 16.73
C ALA A 143 -8.10 5.22 17.00
N CYS A 144 -9.23 4.74 17.52
CA CYS A 144 -10.40 5.57 17.83
C CYS A 144 -10.07 6.62 18.90
N TYR A 145 -9.30 6.25 19.91
CA TYR A 145 -8.93 7.15 21.03
C TYR A 145 -7.57 7.82 20.85
N SER A 146 -7.01 7.83 19.63
CA SER A 146 -5.69 8.41 19.33
C SER A 146 -5.58 9.92 19.54
N GLY A 147 -6.72 10.64 19.56
CA GLY A 147 -6.74 12.10 19.63
C GLY A 147 -6.28 12.80 18.34
N ILE A 148 -6.17 12.09 17.22
CA ILE A 148 -5.81 12.65 15.93
C ILE A 148 -7.10 12.94 15.15
N ASP A 149 -7.50 14.20 15.14
CA ASP A 149 -8.73 14.62 14.48
C ASP A 149 -8.65 14.46 12.95
N GLN A 150 -9.78 14.11 12.33
CA GLN A 150 -9.95 13.94 10.88
C GLN A 150 -8.93 12.97 10.26
N ALA A 151 -8.42 12.03 11.04
CA ALA A 151 -7.53 11.00 10.55
C ALA A 151 -8.29 9.89 9.79
N LYS A 152 -7.55 9.19 8.95
CA LYS A 152 -8.01 7.95 8.34
C LYS A 152 -7.26 6.77 8.95
N VAL A 153 -8.02 5.87 9.56
CA VAL A 153 -7.49 4.60 10.06
C VAL A 153 -7.42 3.63 8.91
N LEU A 154 -6.21 3.23 8.55
CA LEU A 154 -5.95 2.31 7.47
C LEU A 154 -5.46 0.98 8.04
N PHE A 155 -6.25 -0.08 7.92
CA PHE A 155 -5.81 -1.43 8.21
C PHE A 155 -5.19 -2.05 6.96
N SER A 156 -3.87 -2.09 6.89
CA SER A 156 -3.09 -2.65 5.78
C SER A 156 -1.91 -3.45 6.34
N PRO A 157 -1.96 -4.80 6.26
CA PRO A 157 -0.99 -5.69 6.90
C PRO A 157 0.46 -5.44 6.50
N ALA A 158 0.72 -5.05 5.26
CA ALA A 158 2.04 -4.83 4.65
C ALA A 158 2.96 -6.06 4.57
N THR A 159 2.52 -7.19 5.11
CA THR A 159 3.26 -8.43 5.14
C THR A 159 2.34 -9.62 4.84
N PRO A 160 2.83 -10.71 4.25
CA PRO A 160 2.07 -11.94 4.13
C PRO A 160 1.68 -12.47 5.51
N SER A 161 0.39 -12.75 5.71
CA SER A 161 -0.11 -13.32 6.96
C SER A 161 -0.51 -14.77 6.77
N LEU A 162 -0.35 -15.57 7.82
CA LEU A 162 -0.89 -16.95 7.89
C LEU A 162 -2.43 -16.96 7.86
N ARG A 163 -3.06 -15.88 8.32
CA ARG A 163 -4.52 -15.69 8.22
C ARG A 163 -4.87 -15.12 6.86
N SER A 164 -5.99 -15.58 6.30
CA SER A 164 -6.46 -15.04 5.02
C SER A 164 -6.83 -13.56 5.15
N ALA A 165 -6.64 -12.79 4.08
CA ALA A 165 -7.07 -11.39 4.00
C ALA A 165 -8.57 -11.25 4.32
N GLN A 166 -9.38 -12.21 3.90
CA GLN A 166 -10.82 -12.24 4.20
C GLN A 166 -11.08 -12.34 5.70
N THR A 167 -10.40 -13.24 6.41
CA THR A 167 -10.56 -13.40 7.87
C THR A 167 -10.12 -12.15 8.61
N LEU A 168 -8.96 -11.58 8.25
CA LEU A 168 -8.45 -10.36 8.87
C LEU A 168 -9.37 -9.17 8.63
N GLY A 169 -9.85 -9.02 7.39
CA GLY A 169 -10.76 -7.96 7.00
C GLY A 169 -12.11 -8.06 7.69
N GLN A 170 -12.66 -9.27 7.85
CA GLN A 170 -13.90 -9.49 8.58
C GLN A 170 -13.74 -9.14 10.06
N VAL A 171 -12.65 -9.56 10.71
CA VAL A 171 -12.37 -9.22 12.10
C VAL A 171 -12.25 -7.70 12.27
N PHE A 172 -11.49 -7.02 11.39
CA PHE A 172 -11.36 -5.57 11.45
C PHE A 172 -12.72 -4.86 11.30
N SER A 173 -13.48 -5.20 10.25
CA SER A 173 -14.78 -4.58 9.99
C SER A 173 -15.79 -4.83 11.13
N HIS A 174 -15.76 -6.03 11.74
CA HIS A 174 -16.60 -6.35 12.89
C HIS A 174 -16.25 -5.46 14.08
N GLN A 175 -14.96 -5.36 14.43
CA GLN A 175 -14.50 -4.54 15.56
C GLN A 175 -14.79 -3.05 15.37
N VAL A 176 -14.70 -2.54 14.14
CA VAL A 176 -15.08 -1.14 13.84
C VAL A 176 -16.58 -0.91 14.03
N ASN A 177 -17.42 -1.88 13.66
CA ASN A 177 -18.87 -1.76 13.79
C ASN A 177 -19.36 -1.93 15.24
N GLU A 178 -18.51 -2.40 16.15
CA GLU A 178 -18.80 -2.53 17.59
C GLU A 178 -18.36 -1.31 18.42
N LEU A 179 -17.70 -0.31 17.80
CA LEU A 179 -17.35 0.97 18.45
C LEU A 179 -18.60 1.84 18.67
#